data_d4b78de46d0309bab0d30d4fba2ed95f
#
_entry.id   d4b78de46d0309bab0d30d4fba2ed95f
#
_cell.length_a   1.000
_cell.length_b   1.000
_cell.length_c   1.000
_cell.angle_alpha   90.00
_cell.angle_beta   90.00
_cell.angle_gamma   90.00
#
_symmetry.space_group_name_H-M   'P 1'
#
loop_
_entity.id
_entity.type
_entity.pdbx_description
1 polymer ?
#
loop_
_entity_poly.entity_id
_entity_poly.type
_entity_poly.pdbx_seq_one_letter_code
_entity_poly.pdbx_strand_id
1 'polypeptide(L)' 'MRLDRLTSKFQVAISDAQSLALGRDHQFIEPLHLMLALLNQEGGSIRPLLTLAGADVTTLRNRLTQELDRLP' A
#
# COMPACT_ATOMS: atom_id res chain seq x y z
N MET A 1 -23.25 -5.17 -3.71
CA MET A 1 -21.88 -4.99 -3.25
C MET A 1 -21.00 -6.11 -3.74
N ARG A 2 -19.85 -5.79 -4.26
CA ARG A 2 -18.98 -6.80 -4.86
C ARG A 2 -17.86 -7.20 -3.91
N LEU A 3 -18.20 -8.02 -2.94
CA LEU A 3 -17.27 -8.45 -1.91
C LEU A 3 -16.12 -9.30 -2.49
N ASP A 4 -16.42 -10.07 -3.54
CA ASP A 4 -15.40 -10.87 -4.21
C ASP A 4 -14.31 -10.01 -4.84
N ARG A 5 -14.67 -8.91 -5.49
CA ARG A 5 -13.72 -7.97 -6.06
C ARG A 5 -12.86 -7.31 -4.99
N LEU A 6 -13.51 -6.90 -3.91
CA LEU A 6 -12.82 -6.28 -2.79
C LEU A 6 -11.80 -7.24 -2.20
N THR A 7 -12.20 -8.50 -2.03
CA THR A 7 -11.32 -9.54 -1.49
C THR A 7 -10.14 -9.80 -2.41
N SER A 8 -10.38 -9.87 -3.73
CA SER A 8 -9.30 -10.09 -4.69
C SER A 8 -8.28 -8.96 -4.68
N LYS A 9 -8.75 -7.72 -4.68
CA LYS A 9 -7.85 -6.56 -4.62
C LYS A 9 -7.06 -6.52 -3.32
N PHE A 10 -7.69 -6.89 -2.22
CA PHE A 10 -7.03 -6.95 -0.93
C PHE A 10 -5.95 -8.05 -0.91
N GLN A 11 -6.24 -9.20 -1.50
CA GLN A 11 -5.25 -10.27 -1.63
C GLN A 11 -4.04 -9.82 -2.45
N VAL A 12 -4.26 -9.10 -3.53
CA VAL A 12 -3.17 -8.55 -4.34
C VAL A 12 -2.34 -7.57 -3.50
N ALA A 13 -3.00 -6.72 -2.72
CA ALA A 13 -2.30 -5.77 -1.87
C ALA A 13 -1.44 -6.47 -0.82
N ILE A 14 -1.93 -7.56 -0.23
CA ILE A 14 -1.16 -8.35 0.73
C ILE A 14 0.05 -8.97 0.04
N SER A 15 -0.14 -9.55 -1.14
CA SER A 15 0.95 -10.13 -1.92
C SER A 15 2.02 -9.08 -2.26
N ASP A 16 1.60 -7.90 -2.66
CA ASP A 16 2.52 -6.80 -2.97
C ASP A 16 3.25 -6.34 -1.71
N ALA A 17 2.58 -6.32 -0.57
CA ALA A 17 3.21 -5.97 0.70
C ALA A 17 4.30 -6.98 1.08
N GLN A 18 4.04 -8.27 0.83
CA GLN A 18 5.03 -9.32 1.05
C GLN A 18 6.26 -9.10 0.16
N SER A 19 6.03 -8.76 -1.10
CA SER A 19 7.12 -8.49 -2.05
C SER A 19 7.94 -7.28 -1.61
N LEU A 20 7.29 -6.23 -1.11
CA LEU A 20 7.98 -5.06 -0.59
C LEU A 20 8.88 -5.43 0.59
N ALA A 21 8.36 -6.22 1.52
CA ALA A 21 9.13 -6.63 2.69
C ALA A 21 10.34 -7.48 2.28
N LEU A 22 10.13 -8.44 1.38
CA LEU A 22 11.22 -9.29 0.90
C LEU A 22 12.29 -8.49 0.17
N GLY A 23 11.88 -7.55 -0.67
CA GLY A 23 12.81 -6.72 -1.43
C GLY A 23 13.67 -5.82 -0.58
N ARG A 24 13.29 -5.57 0.67
CA ARG A 24 14.04 -4.74 1.60
C ARG A 24 14.61 -5.55 2.77
N ASP A 25 14.56 -6.87 2.71
CA ASP A 25 15.04 -7.76 3.77
C ASP A 25 14.36 -7.51 5.12
N HIS A 26 13.11 -7.08 5.09
CA HIS A 26 12.33 -6.94 6.32
C HIS A 26 11.82 -8.29 6.76
N GLN A 27 11.98 -8.60 8.05
CA GLN A 27 11.56 -9.89 8.60
C GLN A 27 10.05 -10.02 8.74
N PHE A 28 9.37 -8.89 8.95
CA PHE A 28 7.94 -8.88 9.21
C PHE A 28 7.24 -7.95 8.24
N ILE A 29 5.98 -8.28 7.94
CA ILE A 29 5.11 -7.38 7.18
C ILE A 29 4.51 -6.40 8.19
N GLU A 30 4.83 -5.13 8.03
CA GLU A 30 4.31 -4.06 8.86
C GLU A 30 3.10 -3.41 8.18
N PRO A 31 2.21 -2.74 8.94
CA PRO A 31 1.13 -1.97 8.31
C PRO A 31 1.62 -1.00 7.25
N LEU A 32 2.84 -0.50 7.39
CA LEU A 32 3.46 0.41 6.44
C LEU A 32 3.61 -0.23 5.05
N HIS A 33 3.98 -1.52 5.00
CA HIS A 33 4.08 -2.25 3.73
C HIS A 33 2.72 -2.33 3.05
N LEU A 34 1.67 -2.63 3.83
CA LEU A 34 0.33 -2.76 3.29
C LEU A 34 -0.20 -1.41 2.79
N MET A 35 0.03 -0.35 3.55
CA MET A 35 -0.40 0.99 3.15
C MET A 35 0.24 1.40 1.83
N LEU A 36 1.54 1.17 1.68
CA LEU A 36 2.24 1.51 0.44
C LEU A 36 1.75 0.67 -0.72
N ALA A 37 1.51 -0.63 -0.50
CA ALA A 37 0.97 -1.51 -1.54
C ALA A 37 -0.41 -1.03 -2.00
N LEU A 38 -1.27 -0.63 -1.09
CA LEU A 38 -2.60 -0.11 -1.42
C LEU A 38 -2.51 1.20 -2.21
N LEU A 39 -1.58 2.08 -1.87
CA LEU A 39 -1.40 3.34 -2.60
C LEU A 39 -0.86 3.12 -4.01
N ASN A 40 -0.04 2.08 -4.19
CA ASN A 40 0.55 1.78 -5.49
C ASN A 40 -0.37 0.93 -6.37
N GLN A 41 -1.46 0.41 -5.83
CA GLN A 41 -2.35 -0.50 -6.55
C GLN A 41 -3.07 0.24 -7.68
N GLU A 42 -2.90 -0.26 -8.91
CA GLU A 42 -3.62 0.27 -10.06
C GLU A 42 -5.07 -0.17 -10.02
N GLY A 43 -5.98 0.76 -10.33
CA GLY A 43 -7.41 0.47 -10.30
C GLY A 43 -7.98 0.28 -8.91
N GLY A 44 -7.19 0.53 -7.87
CA GLY A 44 -7.68 0.51 -6.48
C GLY A 44 -8.50 1.74 -6.16
N SER A 45 -9.24 1.69 -5.06
CA SER A 45 -10.11 2.79 -4.64
C SER A 45 -9.44 3.76 -3.68
N ILE A 46 -8.27 3.43 -3.15
CA ILE A 46 -7.63 4.24 -2.11
C ILE A 46 -7.16 5.60 -2.64
N ARG A 47 -6.47 5.61 -3.80
CA ARG A 47 -5.97 6.86 -4.36
C ARG A 47 -7.09 7.84 -4.71
N PRO A 48 -8.15 7.41 -5.42
CA PRO A 48 -9.28 8.33 -5.69
C PRO A 48 -9.94 8.86 -4.42
N LEU A 49 -10.12 8.01 -3.42
CA LEU A 49 -10.73 8.44 -2.15
C LEU A 49 -9.88 9.48 -1.45
N LEU A 50 -8.56 9.26 -1.37
CA LEU A 50 -7.66 10.21 -0.73
C LEU A 50 -7.62 11.54 -1.50
N THR A 51 -7.63 11.47 -2.83
CA THR A 51 -7.66 12.67 -3.67
C THR A 51 -8.93 13.47 -3.43
N LEU A 52 -10.07 12.80 -3.33
CA LEU A 52 -11.34 13.46 -3.02
C LEU A 52 -11.32 14.11 -1.64
N ALA A 53 -10.61 13.51 -0.69
CA ALA A 53 -10.47 14.06 0.65
C ALA A 53 -9.46 15.19 0.74
N GLY A 54 -8.82 15.57 -0.38
CA GLY A 54 -7.85 16.65 -0.41
C GLY A 54 -6.43 16.25 -0.07
N ALA A 55 -6.16 14.95 0.03
CA ALA A 55 -4.81 14.46 0.35
C ALA A 55 -3.91 14.49 -0.88
N ASP A 56 -2.64 14.82 -0.67
CA ASP A 56 -1.61 14.72 -1.71
C ASP A 56 -1.03 13.30 -1.68
N VAL A 57 -1.53 12.47 -2.59
CA VAL A 57 -1.17 11.05 -2.65
C VAL A 57 0.32 10.86 -2.93
N THR A 58 0.89 11.68 -3.81
CA THR A 58 2.31 11.58 -4.14
C THR A 58 3.19 11.86 -2.93
N THR A 59 2.88 12.91 -2.19
CA THR A 59 3.63 13.25 -0.96
C THR A 59 3.47 12.16 0.09
N LEU A 60 2.26 11.65 0.27
CA LEU A 60 2.01 10.57 1.22
C LEU A 60 2.82 9.32 0.87
N ARG A 61 2.79 8.92 -0.39
CA ARG A 61 3.54 7.75 -0.85
C ARG A 61 5.05 7.94 -0.63
N ASN A 62 5.57 9.13 -0.91
CA ASN A 62 6.98 9.41 -0.71
C ASN A 62 7.36 9.32 0.76
N ARG A 63 6.52 9.83 1.65
CA ARG A 63 6.78 9.73 3.09
C ARG A 63 6.73 8.30 3.59
N LEU A 64 5.77 7.52 3.10
CA LEU A 64 5.68 6.11 3.47
C LEU A 64 6.90 5.34 2.99
N THR A 65 7.40 5.64 1.80
CA THR A 65 8.61 5.02 1.27
C THR A 65 9.81 5.36 2.15
N GLN A 66 9.95 6.62 2.57
CA GLN A 66 11.03 7.04 3.45
C GLN A 66 10.96 6.32 4.80
N GLU A 67 9.77 6.20 5.38
CA GLU A 67 9.60 5.49 6.63
C GLU A 67 9.92 4.00 6.48
N LEU A 68 9.57 3.42 5.34
CA LEU A 68 9.88 2.03 5.03
C LEU A 68 11.39 1.81 4.99
N ASP A 69 12.13 2.75 4.41
CA ASP A 69 13.59 2.67 4.31
C ASP A 69 14.27 2.73 5.68
N ARG A 70 13.59 3.26 6.68
CA ARG A 70 14.11 3.34 8.05
C ARG A 70 13.90 2.07 8.86
N LEU A 71 13.07 1.14 8.37
CA LEU A 71 12.83 -0.11 9.09
C LEU A 71 14.08 -0.98 9.07
N PRO A 72 14.39 -1.64 10.18
CA PRO A 72 15.58 -2.50 10.26
C PRO A 72 15.47 -3.75 9.40
#